data_6ab6119765956ba78fb418b0a35bf5fa
#
_entry.id   6ab6119765956ba78fb418b0a35bf5fa
#
_cell.length_a   1.000
_cell.length_b   1.000
_cell.length_c   1.000
_cell.angle_alpha   90.00
_cell.angle_beta   90.00
_cell.angle_gamma   90.00
#
_symmetry.space_group_name_H-M   'P 1'
#
loop_
_entity.id
_entity.type
_entity.pdbx_description
1 polymer ?
#
loop_
_entity_poly.entity_id
_entity_poly.type
_entity_poly.pdbx_seq_one_letter_code
_entity_poly.pdbx_strand_id
1 'polypeptide(L)'
;LCGPRVGKLTPGAQKGDGDQLDVCVLSERPIRAREFLVKAKVIGGLTMLDGGEADDKIVAVLASDFVWGEVDDLGQLPGVLVERLRHYFSTYKLLPDTAPLPITPYDKARAHQVITAAMLDYHEVYGGPLAT
;
A
#
# COMPACT_ATOMS: atom_id res chain seq x y z
N LEU A 1 4.60 4.34 7.66
CA LEU A 1 4.03 5.54 7.14
C LEU A 1 3.11 6.20 8.14
N CYS A 2 1.91 6.04 8.10
CA CYS A 2 0.95 6.77 8.90
C CYS A 2 0.40 5.85 9.94
N GLY A 3 0.07 6.02 11.02
CA GLY A 3 -0.49 5.12 12.01
C GLY A 3 -1.58 4.18 11.49
N PRO A 4 -2.26 3.49 12.37
CA PRO A 4 -3.22 2.48 11.97
C PRO A 4 -4.38 3.07 11.15
N ARG A 5 -4.83 2.30 10.18
CA ARG A 5 -6.05 2.61 9.44
C ARG A 5 -7.24 2.11 10.25
N VAL A 6 -7.78 2.99 11.05
CA VAL A 6 -9.02 2.71 11.74
C VAL A 6 -10.14 3.28 10.87
N GLY A 7 -10.77 2.42 10.13
CA GLY A 7 -11.73 2.85 9.14
C GLY A 7 -12.96 3.52 9.74
N LYS A 8 -13.27 4.71 9.26
CA LYS A 8 -14.56 5.31 9.46
C LYS A 8 -15.56 4.68 8.50
N LEU A 9 -16.65 4.22 9.02
CA LEU A 9 -17.74 3.71 8.19
C LEU A 9 -18.45 4.86 7.50
N THR A 10 -18.11 5.11 6.26
CA THR A 10 -18.94 5.90 5.36
C THR A 10 -19.80 4.91 4.55
N PRO A 11 -21.06 5.22 4.21
CA PRO A 11 -21.84 4.32 3.38
C PRO A 11 -21.07 3.96 2.10
N GLY A 12 -20.87 2.66 1.88
CA GLY A 12 -20.11 2.14 0.75
C GLY A 12 -18.59 2.09 0.92
N ALA A 13 -18.06 2.61 2.02
CA ALA A 13 -16.63 2.53 2.29
C ALA A 13 -16.28 1.30 3.12
N GLN A 14 -15.16 0.69 2.80
CA GLN A 14 -14.64 -0.44 3.57
C GLN A 14 -13.90 0.09 4.80
N LYS A 15 -14.17 -0.54 5.93
CA LYS A 15 -13.46 -0.25 7.17
C LYS A 15 -12.01 -0.74 7.07
N GLY A 16 -11.05 0.04 7.56
CA GLY A 16 -9.66 -0.39 7.69
C GLY A 16 -9.49 -1.47 8.76
N ASP A 17 -8.38 -2.17 8.68
CA ASP A 17 -8.05 -3.30 9.57
C ASP A 17 -7.47 -2.88 10.93
N GLY A 18 -7.31 -1.58 11.17
CA GLY A 18 -6.72 -1.06 12.40
C GLY A 18 -5.19 -1.07 12.43
N ASP A 19 -4.55 -1.68 11.46
CA ASP A 19 -3.10 -1.76 11.36
C ASP A 19 -2.53 -0.59 10.55
N GLN A 20 -1.22 -0.42 10.62
CA GLN A 20 -0.50 0.57 9.84
C GLN A 20 -0.62 0.27 8.34
N LEU A 21 -0.60 1.33 7.54
CA LEU A 21 -0.63 1.19 6.09
C LEU A 21 0.69 0.58 5.59
N ASP A 22 0.59 -0.55 4.93
CA ASP A 22 1.75 -1.24 4.37
C ASP A 22 2.22 -0.60 3.07
N VAL A 23 3.53 -0.55 2.90
CA VAL A 23 4.16 -0.05 1.69
C VAL A 23 5.14 -1.09 1.14
N CYS A 24 4.95 -1.47 -0.11
CA CYS A 24 5.89 -2.30 -0.85
C CYS A 24 6.86 -1.38 -1.59
N VAL A 25 8.13 -1.41 -1.23
CA VAL A 25 9.15 -0.57 -1.86
C VAL A 25 9.96 -1.40 -2.84
N LEU A 26 9.97 -0.95 -4.10
CA LEU A 26 10.77 -1.59 -5.16
C LEU A 26 12.15 -0.95 -5.20
N SER A 27 13.17 -1.78 -5.21
CA SER A 27 14.55 -1.36 -5.36
C SER A 27 15.37 -2.43 -6.07
N GLU A 28 16.40 -2.02 -6.80
CA GLU A 28 17.34 -2.96 -7.43
C GLU A 28 18.17 -3.70 -6.39
N ARG A 29 18.53 -3.00 -5.31
CA ARG A 29 19.30 -3.60 -4.22
C ARG A 29 18.40 -3.83 -3.01
N PRO A 30 18.61 -4.93 -2.26
CA PRO A 30 17.88 -5.14 -1.01
C PRO A 30 18.10 -3.97 -0.05
N ILE A 31 17.03 -3.54 0.60
CA ILE A 31 17.10 -2.55 1.67
C ILE A 31 17.67 -3.26 2.89
N ARG A 32 18.73 -2.70 3.47
CA ARG A 32 19.38 -3.30 4.63
C ARG A 32 18.48 -3.22 5.86
N ALA A 33 18.51 -4.26 6.67
CA ALA A 33 17.70 -4.32 7.90
C ALA A 33 17.99 -3.19 8.90
N ARG A 34 19.10 -2.49 8.75
CA ARG A 34 19.48 -1.33 9.60
C ARG A 34 18.89 -0.01 9.12
N GLU A 35 18.26 0.03 7.96
CA GLU A 35 17.66 1.24 7.43
C GLU A 35 16.27 1.38 7.99
N PHE A 36 16.11 2.21 9.03
CA PHE A 36 14.83 2.48 9.67
C PHE A 36 14.01 3.51 8.91
N LEU A 37 14.65 4.30 8.06
CA LEU A 37 14.04 5.38 7.31
C LEU A 37 14.59 5.40 5.91
N VAL A 38 13.71 5.27 4.93
CA VAL A 38 14.08 5.37 3.50
C VAL A 38 13.19 6.41 2.82
N LYS A 39 13.76 7.10 1.85
CA LYS A 39 13.00 8.00 1.00
C LYS A 39 12.46 7.21 -0.19
N ALA A 40 11.15 7.11 -0.28
CA ALA A 40 10.47 6.39 -1.33
C ALA A 40 9.44 7.28 -2.01
N LYS A 41 9.23 7.04 -3.30
CA LYS A 41 8.26 7.75 -4.11
C LYS A 41 7.08 6.82 -4.39
N VAL A 42 5.89 7.24 -4.00
CA VAL A 42 4.65 6.50 -4.23
C VAL A 42 4.30 6.51 -5.71
N ILE A 43 4.02 5.34 -6.28
CA ILE A 43 3.67 5.20 -7.69
C ILE A 43 2.30 4.57 -7.92
N GLY A 44 1.71 3.97 -6.93
CA GLY A 44 0.41 3.33 -7.03
C GLY A 44 0.10 2.46 -5.82
N GLY A 45 -0.80 1.53 -5.98
CA GLY A 45 -1.16 0.61 -4.92
C GLY A 45 -2.00 -0.56 -5.41
N LEU A 46 -2.36 -1.40 -4.46
CA LEU A 46 -3.20 -2.58 -4.69
C LEU A 46 -4.36 -2.54 -3.70
N THR A 47 -5.58 -2.58 -4.21
CA THR A 47 -6.77 -2.74 -3.38
C THR A 47 -6.84 -4.17 -2.88
N MET A 48 -7.00 -4.35 -1.60
CA MET A 48 -7.08 -5.67 -0.98
C MET A 48 -8.12 -5.65 0.13
N LEU A 49 -8.93 -6.71 0.21
CA LEU A 49 -9.87 -6.92 1.30
C LEU A 49 -9.46 -8.20 2.03
N ASP A 50 -9.29 -8.11 3.33
CA ASP A 50 -8.97 -9.24 4.19
C ASP A 50 -10.03 -9.33 5.29
N GLY A 51 -10.87 -10.38 5.23
CA GLY A 51 -11.96 -10.55 6.19
C GLY A 51 -13.00 -9.42 6.14
N GLY A 52 -13.19 -8.77 5.00
CA GLY A 52 -14.09 -7.64 4.84
C GLY A 52 -13.49 -6.30 5.23
N GLU A 53 -12.25 -6.28 5.70
CA GLU A 53 -11.53 -5.06 6.08
C GLU A 53 -10.57 -4.63 4.97
N ALA A 54 -10.45 -3.32 4.78
CA ALA A 54 -9.52 -2.78 3.80
C ALA A 54 -8.07 -2.96 4.28
N ASP A 55 -7.25 -3.60 3.47
CA ASP A 55 -5.83 -3.86 3.74
C ASP A 55 -5.02 -3.51 2.48
N ASP A 56 -5.16 -2.27 2.02
CA ASP A 56 -4.48 -1.82 0.81
C ASP A 56 -2.97 -1.86 0.98
N LYS A 57 -2.28 -2.19 -0.10
CA LYS A 57 -0.82 -2.15 -0.17
C LYS A 57 -0.39 -1.00 -1.08
N ILE A 58 0.32 -0.04 -0.54
CA ILE A 58 0.90 1.05 -1.35
C ILE A 58 2.15 0.52 -2.04
N VAL A 59 2.32 0.88 -3.29
CA VAL A 59 3.53 0.55 -4.05
C VAL A 59 4.35 1.81 -4.25
N ALA A 60 5.61 1.74 -3.89
CA ALA A 60 6.56 2.84 -4.00
C ALA A 60 7.87 2.34 -4.60
N VAL A 61 8.68 3.24 -5.09
CA VAL A 61 10.04 2.96 -5.55
C VAL A 61 11.02 3.69 -4.65
N LEU A 62 12.18 3.10 -4.41
CA LEU A 62 13.24 3.79 -3.68
C LEU A 62 13.70 5.00 -4.52
N ALA A 63 13.62 6.20 -3.94
CA ALA A 63 13.82 7.44 -4.70
C ALA A 63 15.21 7.55 -5.33
N SER A 64 16.21 6.95 -4.71
CA SER A 64 17.61 6.98 -5.19
C SER A 64 17.98 5.77 -6.05
N ASP A 65 17.03 4.90 -6.37
CA ASP A 65 17.32 3.69 -7.13
C ASP A 65 17.54 4.00 -8.61
N PHE A 66 18.60 3.42 -9.20
CA PHE A 66 18.95 3.66 -10.61
C PHE A 66 17.96 3.03 -11.60
N VAL A 67 17.34 1.91 -11.22
CA VAL A 67 16.42 1.20 -12.11
C VAL A 67 15.00 1.75 -11.97
N TRP A 68 14.52 1.91 -10.74
CA TRP A 68 13.12 2.21 -10.47
C TRP A 68 12.87 3.68 -10.10
N GLY A 69 13.91 4.44 -9.77
CA GLY A 69 13.75 5.81 -9.25
C GLY A 69 13.11 6.79 -10.23
N GLU A 70 13.11 6.51 -11.53
CA GLU A 70 12.46 7.35 -12.55
C GLU A 70 11.01 6.97 -12.84
N VAL A 71 10.52 5.88 -12.26
CA VAL A 71 9.13 5.46 -12.40
C VAL A 71 8.25 6.39 -11.57
N ASP A 72 7.24 6.98 -12.19
CA ASP A 72 6.32 7.92 -11.54
C ASP A 72 4.94 7.33 -11.28
N ASP A 73 4.55 6.31 -12.02
CA ASP A 73 3.24 5.70 -11.91
C ASP A 73 3.33 4.17 -12.11
N LEU A 74 2.44 3.44 -11.44
CA LEU A 74 2.38 1.99 -11.54
C LEU A 74 2.23 1.49 -12.98
N GLY A 75 1.53 2.26 -13.81
CA GLY A 75 1.35 1.93 -15.22
C GLY A 75 2.65 1.93 -16.03
N GLN A 76 3.72 2.52 -15.52
CA GLN A 76 5.04 2.52 -16.16
C GLN A 76 5.86 1.27 -15.84
N LEU A 77 5.43 0.46 -14.89
CA LEU A 77 6.07 -0.81 -14.57
C LEU A 77 5.76 -1.85 -15.66
N PRO A 78 6.69 -2.81 -15.89
CA PRO A 78 6.36 -3.97 -16.72
C PRO A 78 5.10 -4.66 -16.19
N GLY A 79 4.17 -5.01 -17.07
CA GLY A 79 2.93 -5.66 -16.67
C GLY A 79 3.15 -6.97 -15.92
N VAL A 80 4.19 -7.70 -16.27
CA VAL A 80 4.59 -8.94 -15.60
C VAL A 80 4.95 -8.71 -14.14
N LEU A 81 5.57 -7.58 -13.81
CA LEU A 81 5.93 -7.26 -12.44
C LEU A 81 4.69 -6.94 -11.60
N VAL A 82 3.75 -6.16 -12.17
CA VAL A 82 2.48 -5.85 -11.51
C VAL A 82 1.69 -7.14 -11.25
N GLU A 83 1.64 -8.06 -12.20
CA GLU A 83 0.97 -9.35 -12.04
C GLU A 83 1.63 -10.23 -10.98
N ARG A 84 2.95 -10.19 -10.86
CA ARG A 84 3.67 -10.90 -9.79
C ARG A 84 3.35 -10.34 -8.41
N LEU A 85 3.29 -9.03 -8.28
CA LEU A 85 2.89 -8.38 -7.02
C LEU A 85 1.46 -8.75 -6.65
N ARG A 86 0.57 -8.66 -7.63
CA ARG A 86 -0.84 -9.02 -7.44
C ARG A 86 -0.99 -10.48 -7.02
N HIS A 87 -0.32 -11.39 -7.69
CA HIS A 87 -0.33 -12.82 -7.35
C HIS A 87 0.22 -13.06 -5.95
N TYR A 88 1.36 -12.47 -5.63
CA TYR A 88 1.97 -12.62 -4.31
C TYR A 88 0.99 -12.24 -3.19
N PHE A 89 0.39 -11.05 -3.27
CA PHE A 89 -0.52 -10.58 -2.23
C PHE A 89 -1.86 -11.31 -2.23
N SER A 90 -2.29 -11.88 -3.34
CA SER A 90 -3.51 -12.67 -3.39
C SER A 90 -3.34 -14.03 -2.71
N THR A 91 -2.12 -14.53 -2.57
CA THR A 91 -1.85 -15.90 -2.12
C THR A 91 -1.01 -16.01 -0.86
N TYR A 92 -0.33 -14.94 -0.41
CA TYR A 92 0.63 -15.05 0.69
C TYR A 92 0.01 -15.43 2.04
N LYS A 93 -1.28 -15.13 2.25
CA LYS A 93 -2.04 -15.53 3.44
C LYS A 93 -2.98 -16.69 3.17
N LEU A 94 -2.81 -17.37 2.02
CA LEU A 94 -3.72 -18.44 1.60
C LEU A 94 -3.62 -19.63 2.55
N LEU A 95 -4.73 -19.94 3.21
CA LEU A 95 -4.88 -21.16 3.98
C LEU A 95 -5.38 -22.28 3.07
N PRO A 96 -5.14 -23.56 3.42
CA PRO A 96 -5.73 -24.67 2.67
C PRO A 96 -7.24 -24.47 2.52
N ASP A 97 -7.75 -24.72 1.33
CA ASP A 97 -9.18 -24.64 0.98
C ASP A 97 -9.77 -23.21 0.94
N THR A 98 -8.95 -22.17 0.99
CA THR A 98 -9.41 -20.80 0.81
C THR A 98 -9.13 -20.29 -0.61
N ALA A 99 -10.07 -19.51 -1.16
CA ALA A 99 -9.87 -18.86 -2.45
C ALA A 99 -8.85 -17.71 -2.34
N PRO A 100 -8.07 -17.44 -3.41
CA PRO A 100 -7.20 -16.27 -3.44
C PRO A 100 -8.01 -14.98 -3.24
N LEU A 101 -7.42 -14.00 -2.56
CA LEU A 101 -8.04 -12.71 -2.33
C LEU A 101 -8.09 -11.89 -3.64
N PRO A 102 -9.23 -11.22 -3.92
CA PRO A 102 -9.30 -10.34 -5.07
C PRO A 102 -8.43 -9.10 -4.84
N ILE A 103 -7.58 -8.78 -5.80
CA ILE A 103 -6.67 -7.64 -5.75
C ILE A 103 -6.73 -6.87 -7.05
N THR A 104 -6.90 -5.56 -6.95
CA THR A 104 -6.95 -4.66 -8.10
C THR A 104 -5.88 -3.59 -7.98
N PRO A 105 -4.97 -3.46 -8.95
CA PRO A 105 -4.01 -2.36 -8.97
C PRO A 105 -4.69 -1.01 -9.22
N TYR A 106 -4.11 0.05 -8.67
CA TYR A 106 -4.56 1.42 -8.94
C TYR A 106 -3.37 2.36 -9.07
N ASP A 107 -3.63 3.52 -9.65
CA ASP A 107 -2.62 4.50 -10.01
C ASP A 107 -2.12 5.32 -8.82
N LYS A 108 -1.15 6.17 -9.09
CA LYS A 108 -0.56 7.09 -8.13
C LYS A 108 -1.60 8.04 -7.50
N ALA A 109 -2.52 8.56 -8.30
CA ALA A 109 -3.54 9.49 -7.79
C ALA A 109 -4.42 8.80 -6.74
N ARG A 110 -4.85 7.59 -7.00
CA ARG A 110 -5.63 6.81 -6.04
C ARG A 110 -4.81 6.45 -4.80
N ALA A 111 -3.53 6.11 -4.97
CA ALA A 111 -2.63 5.82 -3.86
C ALA A 111 -2.51 7.01 -2.90
N HIS A 112 -2.39 8.22 -3.42
CA HIS A 112 -2.37 9.42 -2.58
C HIS A 112 -3.68 9.64 -1.83
N GLN A 113 -4.82 9.33 -2.45
CA GLN A 113 -6.12 9.38 -1.76
C GLN A 113 -6.18 8.37 -0.61
N VAL A 114 -5.68 7.16 -0.81
CA VAL A 114 -5.64 6.12 0.22
C VAL A 114 -4.75 6.55 1.39
N ILE A 115 -3.57 7.09 1.10
CA ILE A 115 -2.65 7.60 2.13
C ILE A 115 -3.31 8.74 2.92
N THR A 116 -3.92 9.69 2.24
CA THR A 116 -4.62 10.80 2.89
C THR A 116 -5.75 10.30 3.79
N ALA A 117 -6.54 9.33 3.31
CA ALA A 117 -7.61 8.72 4.11
C ALA A 117 -7.06 8.02 5.36
N ALA A 118 -5.93 7.32 5.23
CA ALA A 118 -5.27 6.67 6.36
C ALA A 118 -4.78 7.67 7.40
N MET A 119 -4.25 8.80 6.97
CA MET A 119 -3.81 9.88 7.85
C MET A 119 -4.99 10.50 8.60
N LEU A 120 -6.10 10.73 7.91
CA LEU A 120 -7.32 11.26 8.52
C LEU A 120 -7.90 10.27 9.53
N ASP A 121 -7.94 9.00 9.22
CA ASP A 121 -8.40 7.96 10.13
C ASP A 121 -7.57 7.94 11.42
N TYR A 122 -6.27 8.02 11.28
CA TYR A 122 -5.35 8.08 12.43
C TYR A 122 -5.63 9.32 13.29
N HIS A 123 -5.78 10.47 12.66
CA HIS A 123 -6.05 11.72 13.37
C HIS A 123 -7.38 11.67 14.13
N GLU A 124 -8.43 11.09 13.54
CA GLU A 124 -9.72 10.93 14.20
C GLU A 124 -9.64 10.09 15.47
N VAL A 125 -8.85 9.02 15.44
CA VAL A 125 -8.76 8.05 16.55
C VAL A 125 -7.82 8.51 17.64
N TYR A 126 -6.66 9.01 17.28
CA TYR A 126 -5.59 9.32 18.24
C TYR A 126 -5.43 10.81 18.54
N GLY A 127 -6.01 11.64 17.73
CA GLY A 127 -5.88 13.09 17.86
C GLY A 127 -4.45 13.56 17.64
N GLY A 128 -4.03 14.34 16.98
CA GLY A 128 -2.69 14.82 16.73
C GLY A 128 -2.67 15.68 15.46
N PRO A 129 -1.61 16.43 15.20
CA PRO A 129 -1.53 17.20 13.98
C PRO A 129 -1.47 16.26 12.77
N LEU A 130 -2.18 16.61 11.71
CA LEU A 130 -2.02 15.95 10.44
C LEU A 130 -0.61 16.20 9.92
N ALA A 131 0.04 15.14 9.43
CA ALA A 131 1.33 15.28 8.77
C ALA A 131 1.14 16.07 7.47
N THR A 132 1.88 17.14 7.33
CA THR A 132 1.86 17.99 6.13
C THR A 132 3.03 17.67 5.22
#